data_0bb42f781ca36e91b8517022e9defa65
#
_entry.id   0bb42f781ca36e91b8517022e9defa65
#
_cell.length_a   1.000
_cell.length_b   1.000
_cell.length_c   1.000
_cell.angle_alpha   90.00
_cell.angle_beta   90.00
_cell.angle_gamma   90.00
#
_symmetry.space_group_name_H-M   'P 1'
#
loop_
_entity.id
_entity.type
_entity.pdbx_description
1 polymer ?
#
loop_
_entity_poly.entity_id
_entity_poly.type
_entity_poly.pdbx_seq_one_letter_code
_entity_poly.pdbx_strand_id
1 'polypeptide(L)'
;MRKVVMNKHNNLLQLEEHFYQLVDVDEPNTFRNLFPYEEIPKIAFNDRIVPHNMPDDIWITDTTFRDGQQSRAPYTTDQIVTIYDYLHKLGGPKGIVRQSEFFLYSKKDRDAVYKCMERGYKFPEVTSWIRASKQDFELVKDIGLRETGILVSCSDYHIFYKLKMTRREALNHYL
;
A
#
# COMPACT_ATOMS: atom_id res chain seq x y z
N MET A 1 9.74 -12.64 -32.07
CA MET A 1 8.89 -11.43 -32.04
C MET A 1 7.49 -11.86 -32.40
N ARG A 2 6.50 -11.60 -31.55
CA ARG A 2 5.11 -11.97 -31.85
C ARG A 2 4.61 -11.12 -33.00
N LYS A 3 3.99 -11.74 -33.98
CA LYS A 3 3.49 -11.05 -35.17
C LYS A 3 2.06 -10.59 -34.91
N VAL A 4 1.79 -9.33 -35.18
CA VAL A 4 0.44 -8.76 -35.11
C VAL A 4 -0.18 -8.90 -36.51
N VAL A 5 -1.34 -9.51 -36.60
CA VAL A 5 -2.09 -9.70 -37.86
C VAL A 5 -3.45 -9.03 -37.71
N MET A 6 -3.96 -8.53 -38.84
CA MET A 6 -5.31 -7.97 -38.87
C MET A 6 -6.31 -9.10 -39.14
N ASN A 7 -7.28 -9.24 -38.25
CA ASN A 7 -8.41 -10.11 -38.45
C ASN A 7 -9.36 -9.44 -39.44
N LYS A 8 -9.47 -10.02 -40.65
CA LYS A 8 -10.29 -9.48 -41.75
C LYS A 8 -11.81 -9.55 -41.52
N HIS A 9 -12.27 -10.35 -40.57
CA HIS A 9 -13.71 -10.47 -40.28
C HIS A 9 -14.23 -9.36 -39.36
N ASN A 10 -13.42 -8.87 -38.43
CA ASN A 10 -13.84 -7.84 -37.49
C ASN A 10 -12.97 -6.58 -37.53
N ASN A 11 -12.00 -6.50 -38.42
CA ASN A 11 -11.04 -5.40 -38.56
C ASN A 11 -10.25 -5.08 -37.27
N LEU A 12 -10.07 -6.07 -36.40
CA LEU A 12 -9.27 -5.92 -35.19
C LEU A 12 -7.86 -6.47 -35.39
N LEU A 13 -6.89 -5.81 -34.79
CA LEU A 13 -5.53 -6.31 -34.67
C LEU A 13 -5.49 -7.42 -33.62
N GLN A 14 -4.98 -8.57 -34.01
CA GLN A 14 -4.82 -9.73 -33.15
C GLN A 14 -3.37 -10.17 -33.13
N LEU A 15 -2.93 -10.71 -32.01
CA LEU A 15 -1.68 -11.43 -31.99
C LEU A 15 -1.88 -12.77 -32.71
N GLU A 16 -0.92 -13.12 -33.55
CA GLU A 16 -0.89 -14.43 -34.16
C GLU A 16 -0.97 -15.52 -33.10
N GLU A 17 -1.80 -16.54 -33.32
CA GLU A 17 -1.90 -17.67 -32.40
C GLU A 17 -0.51 -18.23 -32.16
N HIS A 18 -0.14 -18.29 -30.89
CA HIS A 18 1.14 -18.79 -30.47
C HIS A 18 0.94 -20.01 -29.58
N PHE A 19 1.36 -21.15 -30.06
CA PHE A 19 1.38 -22.36 -29.27
C PHE A 19 2.61 -22.31 -28.34
N TYR A 20 2.35 -22.18 -27.05
CA TYR A 20 3.39 -22.25 -26.05
C TYR A 20 3.86 -23.69 -25.91
N GLN A 21 5.12 -23.94 -26.19
CA GLN A 21 5.73 -25.19 -25.82
C GLN A 21 6.18 -25.08 -24.36
N LEU A 22 5.57 -25.88 -23.49
CA LEU A 22 6.00 -25.96 -22.10
C LEU A 22 7.32 -26.73 -22.06
N VAL A 23 8.35 -26.09 -21.55
CA VAL A 23 9.63 -26.71 -21.30
C VAL A 23 9.84 -26.74 -19.79
N ASP A 24 9.96 -27.92 -19.22
CA ASP A 24 10.31 -28.08 -17.82
C ASP A 24 11.77 -27.67 -17.61
N VAL A 25 12.02 -27.01 -16.50
CA VAL A 25 13.35 -26.60 -16.07
C VAL A 25 13.59 -27.12 -14.66
N ASP A 26 14.84 -27.52 -14.37
CA ASP A 26 15.21 -28.06 -13.05
C ASP A 26 15.09 -27.02 -11.95
N GLU A 27 15.31 -25.75 -12.29
CA GLU A 27 15.15 -24.61 -11.39
C GLU A 27 14.29 -23.53 -12.06
N PRO A 28 13.43 -22.83 -11.29
CA PRO A 28 12.68 -21.71 -11.83
C PRO A 28 13.62 -20.59 -12.30
N ASN A 29 13.39 -20.07 -13.49
CA ASN A 29 14.14 -18.91 -13.97
C ASN A 29 13.74 -17.66 -13.17
N THR A 30 14.59 -17.24 -12.28
CA THR A 30 14.39 -16.05 -11.45
C THR A 30 14.91 -14.77 -12.11
N PHE A 31 15.48 -14.87 -13.31
CA PHE A 31 16.04 -13.73 -14.07
C PHE A 31 17.06 -12.90 -13.27
N ARG A 32 17.83 -13.54 -12.37
CA ARG A 32 18.80 -12.85 -11.50
C ARG A 32 19.86 -12.07 -12.26
N ASN A 33 20.20 -12.52 -13.47
CA ASN A 33 21.11 -11.82 -14.38
C ASN A 33 20.51 -10.52 -14.96
N LEU A 34 19.18 -10.40 -15.04
CA LEU A 34 18.48 -9.20 -15.50
C LEU A 34 18.02 -8.33 -14.33
N PHE A 35 17.62 -8.97 -13.23
CA PHE A 35 17.17 -8.32 -12.01
C PHE A 35 18.07 -8.73 -10.84
N PRO A 36 19.08 -7.94 -10.50
CA PRO A 36 19.96 -8.24 -9.37
C PRO A 36 19.21 -8.05 -8.05
N TYR A 37 18.57 -9.10 -7.58
CA TYR A 37 17.75 -9.06 -6.33
C TYR A 37 18.56 -8.77 -5.06
N GLU A 38 19.88 -8.92 -5.15
CA GLU A 38 20.81 -8.64 -4.05
C GLU A 38 21.28 -7.19 -4.04
N GLU A 39 20.98 -6.43 -5.10
CA GLU A 39 21.30 -5.02 -5.19
C GLU A 39 20.07 -4.17 -4.94
N ILE A 40 20.23 -3.16 -4.11
CA ILE A 40 19.18 -2.16 -3.91
C ILE A 40 18.98 -1.40 -5.22
N PRO A 41 17.72 -1.25 -5.70
CA PRO A 41 17.43 -0.49 -6.92
C PRO A 41 17.99 0.94 -6.80
N LYS A 42 18.77 1.34 -7.80
CA LYS A 42 19.32 2.70 -7.85
C LYS A 42 18.24 3.66 -8.32
N ILE A 43 18.03 4.73 -7.56
CA ILE A 43 17.12 5.80 -7.94
C ILE A 43 17.92 6.87 -8.67
N ALA A 44 17.55 7.15 -9.92
CA ALA A 44 18.07 8.28 -10.66
C ALA A 44 17.13 9.48 -10.55
N PHE A 45 17.66 10.63 -10.18
CA PHE A 45 16.92 11.87 -10.12
C PHE A 45 17.72 12.95 -10.86
N ASN A 46 17.12 13.58 -11.89
CA ASN A 46 17.81 14.52 -12.77
C ASN A 46 19.16 14.00 -13.28
N ASP A 47 19.15 12.78 -13.83
CA ASP A 47 20.35 12.09 -14.36
C ASP A 47 21.46 11.81 -13.32
N ARG A 48 21.17 11.95 -12.06
CA ARG A 48 22.08 11.64 -10.96
C ARG A 48 21.56 10.46 -10.15
N ILE A 49 22.45 9.54 -9.83
CA ILE A 49 22.15 8.45 -8.91
C ILE A 49 22.11 9.02 -7.48
N VAL A 50 20.99 8.85 -6.82
CA VAL A 50 20.85 9.22 -5.40
C VAL A 50 21.36 8.06 -4.56
N PRO A 51 22.35 8.29 -3.68
CA PRO A 51 22.82 7.25 -2.77
C PRO A 51 21.73 6.87 -1.78
N HIS A 52 21.57 5.57 -1.54
CA HIS A 52 20.65 5.07 -0.52
C HIS A 52 21.29 5.23 0.87
N ASN A 53 20.58 5.91 1.73
CA ASN A 53 20.90 5.93 3.16
C ASN A 53 19.97 4.93 3.87
N MET A 54 20.40 3.67 3.86
CA MET A 54 19.61 2.60 4.49
C MET A 54 19.71 2.71 6.01
N PRO A 55 18.58 2.55 6.72
CA PRO A 55 18.60 2.46 8.18
C PRO A 55 19.25 1.14 8.64
N ASP A 56 19.82 1.15 9.83
CA ASP A 56 20.39 -0.04 10.44
C ASP A 56 19.33 -1.11 10.74
N ASP A 57 18.12 -0.68 11.08
CA ASP A 57 16.98 -1.56 11.33
C ASP A 57 15.89 -1.37 10.26
N ILE A 58 15.41 -2.47 9.71
CA ILE A 58 14.25 -2.48 8.82
C ILE A 58 12.99 -2.66 9.67
N TRP A 59 12.03 -1.75 9.49
CA TRP A 59 10.73 -1.81 10.12
C TRP A 59 9.62 -2.07 9.10
N ILE A 60 8.59 -2.78 9.54
CA ILE A 60 7.46 -3.16 8.70
C ILE A 60 6.24 -2.39 9.17
N THR A 61 5.56 -1.74 8.23
CA THR A 61 4.19 -1.23 8.41
C THR A 61 3.23 -2.22 7.76
N ASP A 62 2.32 -2.76 8.55
CA ASP A 62 1.26 -3.64 8.07
C ASP A 62 0.07 -2.82 7.55
N THR A 63 -0.47 -3.19 6.40
CA THR A 63 -1.64 -2.54 5.78
C THR A 63 -2.82 -3.49 5.60
N THR A 64 -2.83 -4.61 6.31
CA THR A 64 -3.87 -5.65 6.20
C THR A 64 -5.26 -5.09 6.47
N PHE A 65 -5.40 -4.20 7.46
CA PHE A 65 -6.70 -3.65 7.86
C PHE A 65 -7.11 -2.41 7.06
N ARG A 66 -6.27 -1.96 6.15
CA ARG A 66 -6.55 -0.89 5.18
C ARG A 66 -6.60 -1.47 3.76
N ASP A 67 -5.47 -1.62 3.10
CA ASP A 67 -5.42 -2.11 1.71
C ASP A 67 -5.86 -3.57 1.59
N GLY A 68 -5.50 -4.42 2.53
CA GLY A 68 -5.88 -5.82 2.53
C GLY A 68 -7.39 -6.06 2.57
N GLN A 69 -8.16 -5.13 3.12
CA GLN A 69 -9.64 -5.21 3.13
C GLN A 69 -10.29 -4.75 1.83
N GLN A 70 -9.57 -4.07 0.94
CA GLN A 70 -10.16 -3.55 -0.30
C GLN A 70 -10.40 -4.64 -1.35
N SER A 71 -9.65 -5.73 -1.30
CA SER A 71 -9.72 -6.82 -2.27
C SER A 71 -10.63 -7.99 -1.85
N ARG A 72 -11.30 -7.90 -0.71
CA ARG A 72 -12.12 -8.98 -0.14
C ARG A 72 -13.28 -8.44 0.69
N ALA A 73 -14.16 -9.34 1.14
CA ALA A 73 -15.15 -9.01 2.16
C ALA A 73 -14.44 -8.51 3.43
N PRO A 74 -14.86 -7.38 4.01
CA PRO A 74 -14.25 -6.82 5.20
C PRO A 74 -14.21 -7.81 6.36
N TYR A 75 -13.12 -7.81 7.11
CA TYR A 75 -13.00 -8.61 8.34
C TYR A 75 -14.02 -8.17 9.38
N THR A 76 -14.46 -9.11 10.22
CA THR A 76 -15.17 -8.77 11.47
C THR A 76 -14.21 -8.14 12.46
N THR A 77 -14.74 -7.40 13.43
CA THR A 77 -13.94 -6.81 14.50
C THR A 77 -13.08 -7.86 15.23
N ASP A 78 -13.64 -9.02 15.53
CA ASP A 78 -12.90 -10.08 16.25
C ASP A 78 -11.80 -10.71 15.39
N GLN A 79 -12.02 -10.84 14.07
CA GLN A 79 -10.96 -11.26 13.14
C GLN A 79 -9.82 -10.24 13.10
N ILE A 80 -10.15 -8.94 13.04
CA ILE A 80 -9.15 -7.87 13.08
C ILE A 80 -8.28 -7.97 14.34
N VAL A 81 -8.92 -8.07 15.50
CA VAL A 81 -8.21 -8.20 16.78
C VAL A 81 -7.33 -9.44 16.83
N THR A 82 -7.83 -10.58 16.35
CA THR A 82 -7.06 -11.82 16.29
C THR A 82 -5.83 -11.69 15.39
N ILE A 83 -5.99 -11.10 14.20
CA ILE A 83 -4.86 -10.87 13.28
C ILE A 83 -3.87 -9.88 13.89
N TYR A 84 -4.34 -8.83 14.56
CA TYR A 84 -3.50 -7.86 15.25
C TYR A 84 -2.66 -8.51 16.36
N ASP A 85 -3.25 -9.43 17.14
CA ASP A 85 -2.52 -10.23 18.12
C ASP A 85 -1.43 -11.11 17.46
N TYR A 86 -1.69 -11.63 16.26
CA TYR A 86 -0.67 -12.35 15.48
C TYR A 86 0.43 -11.45 14.93
N LEU A 87 0.10 -10.25 14.48
CA LEU A 87 1.09 -9.28 14.03
C LEU A 87 2.02 -8.86 15.17
N HIS A 88 1.48 -8.70 16.37
CA HIS A 88 2.29 -8.47 17.58
C HIS A 88 3.29 -9.61 17.83
N LYS A 89 2.82 -10.86 17.78
CA LYS A 89 3.67 -12.04 17.95
C LYS A 89 4.71 -12.17 16.83
N LEU A 90 4.31 -11.92 15.60
CA LEU A 90 5.19 -11.94 14.42
C LEU A 90 6.30 -10.88 14.51
N GLY A 91 5.98 -9.70 15.04
CA GLY A 91 6.94 -8.63 15.26
C GLY A 91 8.04 -8.99 16.27
N GLY A 92 7.79 -9.97 17.12
CA GLY A 92 8.73 -10.47 18.11
C GLY A 92 9.12 -9.42 19.17
N PRO A 93 10.12 -9.72 20.02
CA PRO A 93 10.47 -8.88 21.16
C PRO A 93 11.03 -7.51 20.74
N LYS A 94 11.60 -7.39 19.55
CA LYS A 94 12.09 -6.12 18.99
C LYS A 94 10.99 -5.30 18.34
N GLY A 95 9.81 -5.89 18.09
CA GLY A 95 8.70 -5.24 17.42
C GLY A 95 9.05 -4.81 16.00
N ILE A 96 9.50 -5.73 15.15
CA ILE A 96 9.84 -5.43 13.74
C ILE A 96 8.62 -4.92 12.99
N VAL A 97 7.42 -5.47 13.24
CA VAL A 97 6.16 -4.89 12.78
C VAL A 97 5.87 -3.68 13.67
N ARG A 98 6.20 -2.48 13.18
CA ARG A 98 6.13 -1.23 13.94
C ARG A 98 4.76 -0.63 13.99
N GLN A 99 4.05 -0.69 12.88
CA GLN A 99 2.76 -0.04 12.70
C GLN A 99 1.79 -0.96 12.00
N SER A 100 0.51 -0.80 12.31
CA SER A 100 -0.59 -1.41 11.57
C SER A 100 -1.62 -0.34 11.25
N GLU A 101 -1.93 -0.18 9.95
CA GLU A 101 -2.79 0.88 9.43
C GLU A 101 -4.24 0.43 9.34
N PHE A 102 -5.13 1.30 9.79
CA PHE A 102 -6.57 1.06 9.83
C PHE A 102 -7.35 2.10 9.04
N PHE A 103 -8.52 1.71 8.53
CA PHE A 103 -9.57 2.65 8.20
C PHE A 103 -10.34 3.09 9.46
N LEU A 104 -10.87 4.33 9.42
CA LEU A 104 -11.62 4.92 10.54
C LEU A 104 -13.06 5.29 10.17
N TYR A 105 -13.47 5.05 8.92
CA TYR A 105 -14.70 5.64 8.38
C TYR A 105 -15.98 4.99 8.91
N SER A 106 -15.98 3.70 9.13
CA SER A 106 -17.15 3.00 9.66
C SER A 106 -17.10 2.84 11.18
N LYS A 107 -18.26 2.66 11.81
CA LYS A 107 -18.32 2.32 13.23
C LYS A 107 -17.54 1.04 13.54
N LYS A 108 -17.69 0.02 12.67
CA LYS A 108 -16.98 -1.26 12.81
C LYS A 108 -15.45 -1.07 12.83
N ASP A 109 -14.92 -0.20 11.96
CA ASP A 109 -13.48 0.05 11.88
C ASP A 109 -12.99 0.72 13.17
N ARG A 110 -13.71 1.71 13.67
CA ARG A 110 -13.39 2.38 14.95
C ARG A 110 -13.49 1.43 16.14
N ASP A 111 -14.52 0.59 16.21
CA ASP A 111 -14.66 -0.42 17.26
C ASP A 111 -13.48 -1.40 17.26
N ALA A 112 -12.99 -1.78 16.07
CA ALA A 112 -11.80 -2.62 15.93
C ALA A 112 -10.53 -1.90 16.40
N VAL A 113 -10.36 -0.63 16.03
CA VAL A 113 -9.24 0.21 16.48
C VAL A 113 -9.20 0.30 17.99
N TYR A 114 -10.32 0.61 18.65
CA TYR A 114 -10.38 0.68 20.12
C TYR A 114 -9.99 -0.65 20.77
N LYS A 115 -10.54 -1.77 20.30
CA LYS A 115 -10.20 -3.09 20.82
C LYS A 115 -8.72 -3.46 20.62
N CYS A 116 -8.11 -3.03 19.52
CA CYS A 116 -6.68 -3.22 19.29
C CYS A 116 -5.85 -2.35 20.22
N MET A 117 -6.22 -1.09 20.45
CA MET A 117 -5.56 -0.19 21.41
C MET A 117 -5.66 -0.70 22.84
N GLU A 118 -6.80 -1.29 23.23
CA GLU A 118 -6.99 -1.92 24.56
C GLU A 118 -6.03 -3.07 24.84
N ARG A 119 -5.40 -3.67 23.82
CA ARG A 119 -4.33 -4.68 24.01
C ARG A 119 -3.10 -4.11 24.72
N GLY A 120 -2.89 -2.80 24.65
CA GLY A 120 -1.76 -2.14 25.29
C GLY A 120 -0.40 -2.52 24.71
N TYR A 121 -0.35 -3.09 23.51
CA TYR A 121 0.92 -3.43 22.86
C TYR A 121 1.67 -2.16 22.49
N LYS A 122 3.00 -2.18 22.71
CA LYS A 122 3.86 -1.13 22.20
C LYS A 122 3.96 -1.20 20.68
N PHE A 123 4.02 -2.42 20.14
CA PHE A 123 4.11 -2.69 18.70
C PHE A 123 3.24 -3.89 18.31
N PRO A 124 2.62 -3.89 17.12
CA PRO A 124 2.53 -2.72 16.21
C PRO A 124 1.74 -1.58 16.87
N GLU A 125 2.17 -0.35 16.61
CA GLU A 125 1.38 0.83 16.95
C GLU A 125 0.16 0.90 16.02
N VAL A 126 -1.01 1.19 16.56
CA VAL A 126 -2.22 1.40 15.80
C VAL A 126 -2.16 2.76 15.14
N THR A 127 -2.15 2.76 13.80
CA THR A 127 -2.16 3.99 13.00
C THR A 127 -3.35 3.98 12.04
N SER A 128 -3.52 5.05 11.31
CA SER A 128 -4.55 5.16 10.30
C SER A 128 -3.99 5.72 9.00
N TRP A 129 -4.81 5.67 7.96
CA TRP A 129 -4.53 6.31 6.69
C TRP A 129 -5.75 7.10 6.26
N ILE A 130 -5.61 8.41 6.16
CA ILE A 130 -6.69 9.34 5.91
C ILE A 130 -6.42 10.21 4.68
N ARG A 131 -7.47 10.87 4.18
CA ARG A 131 -7.33 11.95 3.20
C ARG A 131 -6.92 13.22 3.93
N ALA A 132 -6.21 14.12 3.24
CA ALA A 132 -5.89 15.44 3.77
C ALA A 132 -7.17 16.32 3.80
N SER A 133 -8.03 16.07 4.76
CA SER A 133 -9.23 16.85 5.01
C SER A 133 -9.43 17.06 6.51
N LYS A 134 -9.93 18.24 6.88
CA LYS A 134 -10.17 18.59 8.29
C LYS A 134 -11.01 17.54 9.01
N GLN A 135 -12.06 17.06 8.36
CA GLN A 135 -12.97 16.06 8.93
C GLN A 135 -12.27 14.74 9.24
N ASP A 136 -11.36 14.28 8.36
CA ASP A 136 -10.62 13.05 8.56
C ASP A 136 -9.60 13.22 9.71
N PHE A 137 -8.97 14.39 9.85
CA PHE A 137 -8.10 14.70 10.99
C PHE A 137 -8.87 14.74 12.32
N GLU A 138 -10.09 15.25 12.32
CA GLU A 138 -10.95 15.21 13.50
C GLU A 138 -11.23 13.77 13.95
N LEU A 139 -11.48 12.84 13.02
CA LEU A 139 -11.64 11.41 13.35
C LEU A 139 -10.39 10.83 14.03
N VAL A 140 -9.21 11.14 13.52
CA VAL A 140 -7.93 10.67 14.10
C VAL A 140 -7.78 11.18 15.53
N LYS A 141 -8.06 12.46 15.74
CA LYS A 141 -7.99 13.12 17.03
C LYS A 141 -8.99 12.55 18.03
N ASP A 142 -10.24 12.35 17.61
CA ASP A 142 -11.30 11.84 18.46
C ASP A 142 -11.05 10.42 18.94
N ILE A 143 -10.41 9.60 18.11
CA ILE A 143 -9.99 8.24 18.46
C ILE A 143 -8.77 8.25 19.40
N GLY A 144 -7.98 9.32 19.38
CA GLY A 144 -6.77 9.44 20.19
C GLY A 144 -5.54 8.79 19.58
N LEU A 145 -5.50 8.61 18.25
CA LEU A 145 -4.31 8.12 17.55
C LEU A 145 -3.21 9.20 17.55
N ARG A 146 -1.96 8.75 17.66
CA ARG A 146 -0.79 9.64 17.70
C ARG A 146 -0.24 9.94 16.31
N GLU A 147 -0.39 8.99 15.40
CA GLU A 147 0.14 9.06 14.04
C GLU A 147 -0.92 8.65 13.03
N THR A 148 -0.83 9.21 11.85
CA THR A 148 -1.65 8.84 10.71
C THR A 148 -0.89 9.06 9.40
N GLY A 149 -1.07 8.17 8.43
CA GLY A 149 -0.69 8.44 7.06
C GLY A 149 -1.70 9.38 6.40
N ILE A 150 -1.23 10.22 5.47
CA ILE A 150 -2.04 11.22 4.80
C ILE A 150 -1.93 11.01 3.29
N LEU A 151 -3.09 10.88 2.63
CA LEU A 151 -3.19 10.78 1.19
C LEU A 151 -3.54 12.14 0.58
N VAL A 152 -2.67 12.61 -0.32
CA VAL A 152 -2.92 13.78 -1.15
C VAL A 152 -2.87 13.41 -2.63
N SER A 153 -3.66 14.07 -3.45
CA SER A 153 -3.58 13.97 -4.90
C SER A 153 -2.65 15.05 -5.44
N CYS A 154 -1.55 14.67 -6.09
CA CYS A 154 -0.55 15.61 -6.60
C CYS A 154 -0.44 15.63 -8.13
N SER A 155 -1.04 14.67 -8.84
CA SER A 155 -1.05 14.70 -10.29
C SER A 155 -2.10 15.68 -10.82
N ASP A 156 -1.79 16.36 -11.91
CA ASP A 156 -2.74 17.28 -12.58
C ASP A 156 -4.05 16.58 -12.91
N TYR A 157 -3.98 15.34 -13.38
CA TYR A 157 -5.17 14.55 -13.68
C TYR A 157 -6.11 14.43 -12.48
N HIS A 158 -5.59 14.08 -11.30
CA HIS A 158 -6.40 13.98 -10.09
C HIS A 158 -6.85 15.34 -9.57
N ILE A 159 -5.99 16.36 -9.61
CA ILE A 159 -6.34 17.70 -9.14
C ILE A 159 -7.48 18.29 -10.00
N PHE A 160 -7.35 18.26 -11.33
CA PHE A 160 -8.34 18.87 -12.22
C PHE A 160 -9.59 18.02 -12.40
N TYR A 161 -9.45 16.70 -12.64
CA TYR A 161 -10.59 15.85 -13.00
C TYR A 161 -11.29 15.22 -11.80
N LYS A 162 -10.56 14.87 -10.73
CA LYS A 162 -11.12 14.25 -9.54
C LYS A 162 -11.53 15.30 -8.49
N LEU A 163 -10.63 16.23 -8.16
CA LEU A 163 -10.86 17.22 -7.12
C LEU A 163 -11.58 18.47 -7.65
N LYS A 164 -11.56 18.71 -8.96
CA LYS A 164 -12.11 19.92 -9.60
C LYS A 164 -11.49 21.22 -9.08
N MET A 165 -10.20 21.20 -8.84
CA MET A 165 -9.42 22.30 -8.26
C MET A 165 -8.27 22.68 -9.19
N THR A 166 -7.77 23.91 -9.02
CA THR A 166 -6.45 24.33 -9.52
C THR A 166 -5.36 23.80 -8.59
N ARG A 167 -4.10 23.79 -9.03
CA ARG A 167 -2.97 23.39 -8.18
C ARG A 167 -2.87 24.24 -6.91
N ARG A 168 -3.15 25.55 -7.00
CA ARG A 168 -3.13 26.46 -5.85
C ARG A 168 -4.24 26.14 -4.84
N GLU A 169 -5.45 25.90 -5.34
CA GLU A 169 -6.57 25.51 -4.50
C GLU A 169 -6.32 24.17 -3.81
N ALA A 170 -5.77 23.19 -4.53
CA ALA A 170 -5.41 21.90 -3.94
C ALA A 170 -4.34 22.06 -2.85
N LEU A 171 -3.29 22.85 -3.09
CA LEU A 171 -2.27 23.15 -2.08
C LEU A 171 -2.87 23.80 -0.83
N ASN A 172 -3.70 24.82 -1.02
CA ASN A 172 -4.37 25.49 0.10
C ASN A 172 -5.36 24.58 0.85
N HIS A 173 -5.94 23.60 0.16
CA HIS A 173 -6.83 22.64 0.77
C HIS A 173 -6.09 21.63 1.68
N TYR A 174 -4.82 21.34 1.35
CA TYR A 174 -4.01 20.38 2.12
C TYR A 174 -3.27 21.03 3.31
N LEU A 175 -3.10 22.36 3.31
CA LEU A 175 -2.48 23.15 4.38
C LEU A 175 -3.51 23.59 5.43
#